data_0aeb1c21c0ec6da2434e879eb40b8f63
#
_entry.id   0aeb1c21c0ec6da2434e879eb40b8f63
#
_cell.length_a   1.000
_cell.length_b   1.000
_cell.length_c   1.000
_cell.angle_alpha   90.00
_cell.angle_beta   90.00
_cell.angle_gamma   90.00
#
_symmetry.space_group_name_H-M   'P 1'
#
loop_
_entity.id
_entity.type
_entity.pdbx_description
1 polymer ?
#
loop_
_entity_poly.entity_id
_entity_poly.type
_entity_poly.pdbx_seq_one_letter_code
_entity_poly.pdbx_strand_id
1 'polypeptide(L)'
;MASKASTASSDADTSTSIKVPSITLYQYAICPFCHKAKALLSYVGIEPSQTIEVNPLTKAELPKGNYRKVPIAIVDDRQVNGSDDIVQALLDHKYVESTLRSRWKGGESHVENGDEREATHGKIMTMDSFRSSDNSRKWADFASNDLAGLMYPNICRTLSDSFAAFVYVDSVSTFSLIQKGLIKGVGSLAMYMAASRIKKKRNIDDESEALREAIQKWEQEGLDGGKKVFGSGQKQPDLGDITVFGTLRSVEGLPAFDMALATSQVVKEWYGRMEKEMKC
;
A
#
# COMPACT_ATOMS: atom_id res chain seq x y z
N MET A 1 -68.68 -13.20 26.29
CA MET A 1 -67.77 -12.03 26.32
C MET A 1 -66.37 -12.53 26.03
N ALA A 2 -65.91 -12.38 24.81
CA ALA A 2 -64.61 -12.86 24.32
C ALA A 2 -63.64 -11.68 24.34
N SER A 3 -62.57 -11.75 25.12
CA SER A 3 -61.47 -10.77 25.13
C SER A 3 -60.44 -11.16 24.06
N LYS A 4 -60.23 -10.26 23.11
CA LYS A 4 -59.16 -10.35 22.10
C LYS A 4 -57.85 -9.96 22.75
N ALA A 5 -56.87 -10.87 22.79
CA ALA A 5 -55.47 -10.57 23.06
C ALA A 5 -54.83 -10.06 21.75
N SER A 6 -54.35 -8.85 21.80
CA SER A 6 -53.53 -8.26 20.72
C SER A 6 -52.07 -8.66 20.93
N THR A 7 -51.55 -9.46 20.01
CA THR A 7 -50.11 -9.75 19.92
C THR A 7 -49.45 -8.61 19.17
N ALA A 8 -48.70 -7.77 19.91
CA ALA A 8 -47.77 -6.81 19.30
C ALA A 8 -46.53 -7.58 18.84
N SER A 9 -46.32 -7.66 17.53
CA SER A 9 -45.08 -8.09 16.94
C SER A 9 -44.01 -6.99 17.15
N SER A 10 -43.04 -7.25 17.97
CA SER A 10 -41.86 -6.41 18.08
C SER A 10 -40.96 -6.68 16.86
N ASP A 11 -41.02 -5.79 15.88
CA ASP A 11 -39.99 -5.73 14.83
C ASP A 11 -38.67 -5.35 15.51
N ALA A 12 -37.82 -6.33 15.72
CA ALA A 12 -36.45 -6.15 16.13
C ALA A 12 -35.68 -5.53 14.93
N ASP A 13 -35.49 -4.21 15.02
CA ASP A 13 -34.57 -3.47 14.14
C ASP A 13 -33.16 -3.98 14.37
N THR A 14 -32.76 -4.97 13.55
CA THR A 14 -31.41 -5.52 13.54
C THR A 14 -30.56 -4.57 12.70
N SER A 15 -30.20 -3.41 13.26
CA SER A 15 -29.12 -2.59 12.72
C SER A 15 -27.83 -3.39 12.88
N THR A 16 -27.48 -4.17 11.85
CA THR A 16 -26.20 -4.88 11.80
C THR A 16 -25.11 -3.84 11.72
N SER A 17 -24.51 -3.45 12.84
CA SER A 17 -23.37 -2.54 12.85
C SER A 17 -22.24 -3.19 12.05
N ILE A 18 -21.81 -2.50 10.99
CA ILE A 18 -20.72 -2.96 10.12
C ILE A 18 -19.44 -2.93 10.96
N LYS A 19 -18.89 -4.11 11.28
CA LYS A 19 -17.72 -4.26 12.15
C LYS A 19 -16.44 -3.96 11.38
N VAL A 20 -15.48 -3.29 12.05
CA VAL A 20 -14.10 -3.14 11.57
C VAL A 20 -13.46 -4.50 11.40
N PRO A 21 -12.81 -4.82 10.26
CA PRO A 21 -12.14 -6.11 10.09
C PRO A 21 -10.98 -6.28 11.08
N SER A 22 -10.85 -7.49 11.63
CA SER A 22 -9.66 -7.90 12.38
C SER A 22 -8.59 -8.33 11.39
N ILE A 23 -7.39 -7.75 11.47
CA ILE A 23 -6.34 -8.01 10.49
C ILE A 23 -5.04 -8.38 11.19
N THR A 24 -4.51 -9.58 10.89
CA THR A 24 -3.13 -9.95 11.20
C THR A 24 -2.32 -9.95 9.90
N LEU A 25 -1.28 -9.12 9.83
CA LEU A 25 -0.44 -8.97 8.64
C LEU A 25 0.95 -9.55 8.86
N TYR A 26 1.35 -10.52 8.04
CA TYR A 26 2.71 -11.08 7.98
C TYR A 26 3.48 -10.37 6.87
N GLN A 27 4.62 -9.76 7.22
CA GLN A 27 5.33 -8.86 6.32
C GLN A 27 6.85 -8.95 6.42
N TYR A 28 7.53 -8.24 5.48
CA TYR A 28 8.86 -7.66 5.68
C TYR A 28 8.72 -6.13 5.66
N ALA A 29 9.40 -5.44 6.58
CA ALA A 29 9.26 -3.99 6.71
C ALA A 29 9.61 -3.22 5.42
N ILE A 30 10.56 -3.71 4.63
CA ILE A 30 11.02 -3.10 3.38
C ILE A 30 10.40 -3.74 2.11
N CYS A 31 9.29 -4.45 2.26
CA CYS A 31 8.66 -5.14 1.12
C CYS A 31 7.62 -4.25 0.41
N PRO A 32 7.81 -3.90 -0.88
CA PRO A 32 6.87 -3.06 -1.62
C PRO A 32 5.47 -3.67 -1.72
N PHE A 33 5.38 -4.99 -1.86
CA PHE A 33 4.10 -5.69 -1.88
C PHE A 33 3.35 -5.66 -0.54
N CYS A 34 4.09 -5.69 0.58
CA CYS A 34 3.49 -5.51 1.90
C CYS A 34 2.99 -4.06 2.08
N HIS A 35 3.78 -3.09 1.62
CA HIS A 35 3.41 -1.68 1.71
C HIS A 35 2.23 -1.30 0.82
N LYS A 36 1.96 -2.01 -0.28
CA LYS A 36 0.74 -1.87 -1.07
C LYS A 36 -0.52 -2.10 -0.20
N ALA A 37 -0.56 -3.20 0.55
CA ALA A 37 -1.67 -3.49 1.45
C ALA A 37 -1.74 -2.48 2.62
N LYS A 38 -0.58 -2.15 3.21
CA LYS A 38 -0.48 -1.16 4.29
C LYS A 38 -0.95 0.23 3.88
N ALA A 39 -0.63 0.66 2.66
CA ALA A 39 -1.07 1.95 2.14
C ALA A 39 -2.60 2.02 2.02
N LEU A 40 -3.24 0.95 1.51
CA LEU A 40 -4.71 0.90 1.48
C LEU A 40 -5.31 0.92 2.90
N LEU A 41 -4.76 0.13 3.82
CA LEU A 41 -5.22 0.13 5.22
C LEU A 41 -5.08 1.52 5.86
N SER A 42 -3.95 2.18 5.66
CA SER A 42 -3.71 3.54 6.14
C SER A 42 -4.68 4.54 5.51
N TYR A 43 -4.98 4.41 4.22
CA TYR A 43 -5.93 5.28 3.53
C TYR A 43 -7.36 5.14 4.07
N VAL A 44 -7.76 3.95 4.48
CA VAL A 44 -9.10 3.72 5.07
C VAL A 44 -9.11 3.86 6.59
N GLY A 45 -7.99 4.27 7.21
CA GLY A 45 -7.90 4.48 8.66
C GLY A 45 -8.00 3.19 9.47
N ILE A 46 -7.55 2.06 8.93
CA ILE A 46 -7.54 0.77 9.62
C ILE A 46 -6.11 0.41 10.01
N GLU A 47 -5.89 0.24 11.31
CA GLU A 47 -4.64 -0.35 11.81
C GLU A 47 -4.81 -1.87 11.91
N PRO A 48 -3.83 -2.67 11.41
CA PRO A 48 -3.84 -4.10 11.67
C PRO A 48 -3.86 -4.40 13.16
N SER A 49 -4.69 -5.34 13.58
CA SER A 49 -4.74 -5.82 14.97
C SER A 49 -3.40 -6.39 15.41
N GLN A 50 -2.65 -6.95 14.47
CA GLN A 50 -1.30 -7.45 14.66
C GLN A 50 -0.47 -7.35 13.36
N THR A 51 0.77 -6.88 13.47
CA THR A 51 1.76 -6.95 12.40
C THR A 51 2.90 -7.84 12.83
N ILE A 52 3.17 -8.90 12.05
CA ILE A 52 4.20 -9.90 12.32
C ILE A 52 5.32 -9.73 11.30
N GLU A 53 6.49 -9.31 11.80
CA GLU A 53 7.70 -9.30 10.98
C GLU A 53 8.21 -10.72 10.83
N VAL A 54 8.33 -11.18 9.59
CA VAL A 54 8.72 -12.55 9.27
C VAL A 54 10.25 -12.63 9.15
N ASN A 55 10.84 -13.66 9.75
CA ASN A 55 12.26 -13.92 9.57
C ASN A 55 12.53 -14.38 8.13
N PRO A 56 13.31 -13.63 7.32
CA PRO A 56 13.49 -13.95 5.91
C PRO A 56 14.26 -15.25 5.66
N LEU A 57 15.04 -15.72 6.63
CA LEU A 57 15.84 -16.94 6.52
C LEU A 57 15.02 -18.19 6.86
N THR A 58 14.30 -18.16 7.97
CA THR A 58 13.55 -19.33 8.48
C THR A 58 12.10 -19.36 8.06
N LYS A 59 11.47 -18.16 7.94
CA LYS A 59 10.03 -17.98 7.70
C LYS A 59 9.16 -18.72 8.72
N ALA A 60 9.67 -18.82 9.95
CA ALA A 60 9.03 -19.61 11.02
C ALA A 60 7.70 -19.02 11.46
N GLU A 61 7.54 -17.70 11.34
CA GLU A 61 6.35 -16.96 11.74
C GLU A 61 5.18 -17.13 10.77
N LEU A 62 5.44 -17.58 9.53
CA LEU A 62 4.39 -17.74 8.54
C LEU A 62 3.37 -18.83 8.95
N PRO A 63 2.08 -18.62 8.67
CA PRO A 63 1.05 -19.63 8.88
C PRO A 63 1.41 -20.95 8.21
N LYS A 64 0.91 -22.05 8.77
CA LYS A 64 1.06 -23.39 8.17
C LYS A 64 0.43 -23.41 6.78
N GLY A 65 1.14 -23.98 5.81
CA GLY A 65 0.65 -24.11 4.44
C GLY A 65 1.78 -24.03 3.40
N ASN A 66 1.40 -24.12 2.13
CA ASN A 66 2.34 -24.16 1.00
C ASN A 66 2.78 -22.75 0.53
N TYR A 67 2.07 -21.70 0.90
CA TYR A 67 2.46 -20.34 0.52
C TYR A 67 3.53 -19.80 1.47
N ARG A 68 4.72 -19.50 0.94
CA ARG A 68 5.92 -19.14 1.72
C ARG A 68 6.48 -17.76 1.34
N LYS A 69 5.61 -16.84 0.92
CA LYS A 69 5.95 -15.45 0.58
C LYS A 69 5.18 -14.50 1.49
N VAL A 70 5.59 -13.23 1.50
CA VAL A 70 4.85 -12.14 2.12
C VAL A 70 4.36 -11.18 1.03
N PRO A 71 3.26 -10.41 1.26
CA PRO A 71 2.42 -10.45 2.46
C PRO A 71 1.48 -11.66 2.52
N ILE A 72 1.15 -12.05 3.74
CA ILE A 72 -0.04 -12.85 4.07
C ILE A 72 -0.87 -12.01 5.02
N ALA A 73 -2.19 -11.97 4.84
CA ALA A 73 -3.10 -11.39 5.83
C ALA A 73 -4.09 -12.44 6.32
N ILE A 74 -4.45 -12.38 7.60
CA ILE A 74 -5.64 -13.03 8.12
C ILE A 74 -6.65 -11.92 8.33
N VAL A 75 -7.72 -11.94 7.54
CA VAL A 75 -8.81 -10.95 7.57
C VAL A 75 -10.05 -11.68 8.09
N ASP A 76 -10.52 -11.35 9.29
CA ASP A 76 -11.66 -12.00 9.94
C ASP A 76 -11.56 -13.53 9.86
N ASP A 77 -10.49 -14.11 10.37
CA ASP A 77 -10.20 -15.56 10.39
C ASP A 77 -9.92 -16.21 9.02
N ARG A 78 -9.99 -15.46 7.92
CA ARG A 78 -9.67 -15.96 6.57
C ARG A 78 -8.26 -15.58 6.17
N GLN A 79 -7.42 -16.57 5.87
CA GLN A 79 -6.10 -16.34 5.30
C GLN A 79 -6.19 -15.92 3.82
N VAL A 80 -5.50 -14.83 3.49
CA VAL A 80 -5.38 -14.27 2.14
C VAL A 80 -3.90 -14.12 1.81
N ASN A 81 -3.46 -14.57 0.64
CA ASN A 81 -2.06 -14.67 0.26
C ASN A 81 -1.74 -13.74 -0.90
N GLY A 82 -0.73 -12.89 -0.72
CA GLY A 82 -0.29 -11.96 -1.75
C GLY A 82 -0.99 -10.60 -1.71
N SER A 83 -0.31 -9.57 -2.20
CA SER A 83 -0.76 -8.18 -2.07
C SER A 83 -2.05 -7.90 -2.83
N ASP A 84 -2.21 -8.48 -4.02
CA ASP A 84 -3.39 -8.23 -4.86
C ASP A 84 -4.64 -8.83 -4.27
N ASP A 85 -4.56 -10.09 -3.82
CA ASP A 85 -5.69 -10.78 -3.17
C ASP A 85 -6.05 -10.12 -1.83
N ILE A 86 -5.05 -9.63 -1.07
CA ILE A 86 -5.28 -8.90 0.18
C ILE A 86 -6.00 -7.58 -0.11
N VAL A 87 -5.52 -6.80 -1.08
CA VAL A 87 -6.17 -5.55 -1.49
C VAL A 87 -7.61 -5.82 -1.95
N GLN A 88 -7.82 -6.85 -2.76
CA GLN A 88 -9.16 -7.21 -3.21
C GLN A 88 -10.07 -7.62 -2.04
N ALA A 89 -9.59 -8.46 -1.12
CA ALA A 89 -10.35 -8.89 0.05
C ALA A 89 -10.73 -7.71 0.96
N LEU A 90 -9.83 -6.73 1.10
CA LEU A 90 -10.10 -5.49 1.85
C LEU A 90 -11.16 -4.65 1.13
N LEU A 91 -11.06 -4.44 -0.19
CA LEU A 91 -12.03 -3.65 -0.95
C LEU A 91 -13.43 -4.28 -1.00
N ASP A 92 -13.52 -5.60 -0.90
CA ASP A 92 -14.79 -6.34 -0.86
C ASP A 92 -15.38 -6.38 0.57
N HIS A 93 -14.63 -5.93 1.60
CA HIS A 93 -15.13 -5.88 2.96
C HIS A 93 -16.07 -4.68 3.15
N LYS A 94 -17.30 -4.95 3.64
CA LYS A 94 -18.36 -3.92 3.79
C LYS A 94 -17.95 -2.68 4.58
N TYR A 95 -17.13 -2.85 5.62
CA TYR A 95 -16.60 -1.73 6.40
C TYR A 95 -15.70 -0.84 5.54
N VAL A 96 -14.76 -1.43 4.81
CA VAL A 96 -13.84 -0.70 3.92
C VAL A 96 -14.62 0.04 2.84
N GLU A 97 -15.56 -0.62 2.18
CA GLU A 97 -16.42 0.00 1.17
C GLU A 97 -17.20 1.19 1.74
N SER A 98 -17.83 1.01 2.92
CA SER A 98 -18.60 2.10 3.56
C SER A 98 -17.71 3.27 3.95
N THR A 99 -16.50 3.00 4.46
CA THR A 99 -15.51 4.02 4.83
C THR A 99 -15.04 4.81 3.62
N LEU A 100 -14.70 4.14 2.52
CA LEU A 100 -14.32 4.79 1.27
C LEU A 100 -15.44 5.68 0.73
N ARG A 101 -16.67 5.17 0.67
CA ARG A 101 -17.83 5.96 0.23
C ARG A 101 -18.10 7.19 1.12
N SER A 102 -17.92 7.06 2.44
CA SER A 102 -18.05 8.18 3.38
C SER A 102 -16.96 9.22 3.17
N ARG A 103 -15.71 8.77 3.00
CA ARG A 103 -14.55 9.63 2.75
C ARG A 103 -14.73 10.47 1.48
N TRP A 104 -15.23 9.88 0.40
CA TRP A 104 -15.44 10.58 -0.86
C TRP A 104 -16.59 11.58 -0.82
N LYS A 105 -17.63 11.34 -0.02
CA LYS A 105 -18.75 12.29 0.19
C LYS A 105 -18.34 13.47 1.07
N GLY A 106 -17.47 13.26 2.07
CA GLY A 106 -17.02 14.30 3.01
C GLY A 106 -16.14 15.38 2.36
N GLY A 107 -15.55 15.12 1.19
CA GLY A 107 -14.79 16.09 0.42
C GLY A 107 -15.59 17.23 -0.20
N GLU A 108 -16.94 17.20 -0.11
CA GLU A 108 -17.83 18.24 -0.61
C GLU A 108 -18.10 19.37 0.39
N SER A 109 -17.76 19.25 1.67
CA SER A 109 -18.24 20.13 2.74
C SER A 109 -17.35 21.29 3.14
N HIS A 110 -16.20 21.54 2.48
CA HIS A 110 -15.34 22.69 2.77
C HIS A 110 -15.07 23.54 1.52
N VAL A 111 -16.13 24.21 1.02
CA VAL A 111 -15.98 25.42 0.22
C VAL A 111 -16.60 26.57 1.00
N GLU A 112 -15.86 27.12 1.94
CA GLU A 112 -16.10 28.46 2.46
C GLU A 112 -15.23 29.45 1.68
N ASN A 113 -15.96 30.39 1.04
CA ASN A 113 -15.55 31.68 0.55
C ASN A 113 -14.65 31.81 -0.70
N GLY A 114 -15.32 32.04 -1.82
CA GLY A 114 -15.03 33.19 -2.67
C GLY A 114 -13.73 33.16 -3.49
N ASP A 115 -13.59 32.24 -4.44
CA ASP A 115 -12.91 32.55 -5.70
C ASP A 115 -13.57 31.75 -6.84
N GLU A 116 -14.29 32.45 -7.71
CA GLU A 116 -14.91 31.91 -8.91
C GLU A 116 -13.83 31.66 -9.97
N ARG A 117 -13.07 30.58 -9.80
CA ARG A 117 -12.25 30.00 -10.86
C ARG A 117 -12.70 28.57 -11.09
N GLU A 118 -13.47 28.42 -12.18
CA GLU A 118 -13.84 27.15 -12.84
C GLU A 118 -14.07 25.97 -11.89
N ALA A 119 -15.30 25.90 -11.38
CA ALA A 119 -15.86 24.67 -10.84
C ALA A 119 -15.97 23.64 -11.97
N THR A 120 -14.88 22.98 -12.33
CA THR A 120 -14.98 21.67 -12.93
C THR A 120 -15.70 20.81 -11.89
N HIS A 121 -16.96 20.46 -12.19
CA HIS A 121 -17.75 19.52 -11.41
C HIS A 121 -16.94 18.20 -11.31
N GLY A 122 -16.12 18.10 -10.27
CA GLY A 122 -15.31 16.92 -10.04
C GLY A 122 -16.24 15.73 -9.85
N LYS A 123 -16.20 14.79 -10.78
CA LYS A 123 -16.96 13.55 -10.70
C LYS A 123 -16.63 12.89 -9.37
N ILE A 124 -17.66 12.58 -8.55
CA ILE A 124 -17.47 11.92 -7.26
C ILE A 124 -16.78 10.57 -7.50
N MET A 125 -15.75 10.25 -6.70
CA MET A 125 -15.08 8.96 -6.73
C MET A 125 -16.11 7.85 -6.44
N THR A 126 -16.10 6.79 -7.24
CA THR A 126 -16.92 5.59 -7.05
C THR A 126 -16.01 4.39 -6.82
N MET A 127 -16.56 3.29 -6.30
CA MET A 127 -15.77 2.05 -6.14
C MET A 127 -15.19 1.59 -7.47
N ASP A 128 -15.94 1.71 -8.58
CA ASP A 128 -15.46 1.33 -9.91
C ASP A 128 -14.35 2.26 -10.41
N SER A 129 -14.51 3.59 -10.24
CA SER A 129 -13.44 4.52 -10.62
C SER A 129 -12.19 4.37 -9.75
N PHE A 130 -12.37 4.03 -8.48
CA PHE A 130 -11.27 3.83 -7.53
C PHE A 130 -10.44 2.59 -7.86
N ARG A 131 -11.07 1.43 -8.11
CA ARG A 131 -10.38 0.14 -8.24
C ARG A 131 -10.30 -0.42 -9.66
N SER A 132 -11.23 -0.03 -10.53
CA SER A 132 -11.48 -0.74 -11.80
C SER A 132 -11.34 0.13 -13.03
N SER A 133 -11.13 1.45 -12.92
CA SER A 133 -10.85 2.30 -14.08
C SER A 133 -9.56 1.85 -14.77
N ASP A 134 -9.47 2.03 -16.10
CA ASP A 134 -8.27 1.67 -16.85
C ASP A 134 -7.04 2.40 -16.33
N ASN A 135 -7.20 3.67 -15.89
CA ASN A 135 -6.15 4.45 -15.28
C ASN A 135 -5.67 3.86 -13.96
N SER A 136 -6.62 3.55 -13.04
CA SER A 136 -6.29 2.96 -11.74
C SER A 136 -5.57 1.62 -11.89
N ARG A 137 -6.07 0.75 -12.77
CA ARG A 137 -5.43 -0.55 -13.08
C ARG A 137 -4.04 -0.37 -13.69
N LYS A 138 -3.90 0.49 -14.71
CA LYS A 138 -2.61 0.79 -15.35
C LYS A 138 -1.54 1.11 -14.30
N TRP A 139 -1.86 1.99 -13.35
CA TRP A 139 -0.87 2.45 -12.38
C TRP A 139 -0.68 1.49 -11.21
N ALA A 140 -1.69 0.74 -10.82
CA ALA A 140 -1.52 -0.35 -9.86
C ALA A 140 -0.64 -1.48 -10.43
N ASP A 141 -0.79 -1.80 -11.72
CA ASP A 141 0.04 -2.76 -12.44
C ASP A 141 1.47 -2.25 -12.61
N PHE A 142 1.66 -0.98 -13.00
CA PHE A 142 2.96 -0.33 -13.06
C PHE A 142 3.69 -0.41 -11.72
N ALA A 143 3.01 -0.06 -10.63
CA ALA A 143 3.60 -0.12 -9.29
C ALA A 143 4.01 -1.54 -8.91
N SER A 144 3.20 -2.55 -9.25
CA SER A 144 3.44 -3.95 -8.88
C SER A 144 4.48 -4.65 -9.77
N ASN A 145 4.43 -4.39 -11.08
CA ASN A 145 5.25 -5.12 -12.06
C ASN A 145 6.55 -4.40 -12.43
N ASP A 146 6.53 -3.07 -12.49
CA ASP A 146 7.69 -2.28 -12.90
C ASP A 146 8.40 -1.67 -11.67
N LEU A 147 7.74 -0.77 -10.95
CA LEU A 147 8.35 0.00 -9.88
C LEU A 147 8.83 -0.89 -8.70
N ALA A 148 8.00 -1.82 -8.22
CA ALA A 148 8.38 -2.73 -7.14
C ALA A 148 9.60 -3.60 -7.49
N GLY A 149 9.74 -3.95 -8.78
CA GLY A 149 10.90 -4.69 -9.27
C GLY A 149 12.21 -3.91 -9.27
N LEU A 150 12.14 -2.57 -9.20
CA LEU A 150 13.31 -1.70 -9.12
C LEU A 150 13.75 -1.42 -7.68
N MET A 151 12.87 -1.65 -6.68
CA MET A 151 13.21 -1.35 -5.27
C MET A 151 14.41 -2.17 -4.80
N TYR A 152 14.37 -3.51 -4.96
CA TYR A 152 15.45 -4.37 -4.47
C TYR A 152 16.82 -4.09 -5.12
N PRO A 153 16.95 -3.94 -6.46
CA PRO A 153 18.22 -3.51 -7.06
C PRO A 153 18.75 -2.20 -6.47
N ASN A 154 17.88 -1.23 -6.20
CA ASN A 154 18.28 0.08 -5.71
C ASN A 154 18.64 0.12 -4.23
N ILE A 155 18.04 -0.71 -3.39
CA ILE A 155 18.41 -0.81 -1.96
C ILE A 155 19.55 -1.80 -1.70
N CYS A 156 19.96 -2.60 -2.70
CA CYS A 156 20.98 -3.62 -2.59
C CYS A 156 22.06 -3.45 -3.69
N ARG A 157 22.43 -2.19 -4.02
CA ARG A 157 23.43 -1.87 -5.05
C ARG A 157 24.82 -2.40 -4.69
N THR A 158 25.16 -2.27 -3.43
CA THR A 158 26.38 -2.80 -2.84
C THR A 158 26.05 -3.72 -1.68
N LEU A 159 27.03 -4.50 -1.23
CA LEU A 159 26.86 -5.32 -0.02
C LEU A 159 26.63 -4.45 1.22
N SER A 160 27.25 -3.27 1.28
CA SER A 160 27.05 -2.28 2.34
C SER A 160 25.62 -1.74 2.35
N ASP A 161 25.07 -1.38 1.19
CA ASP A 161 23.67 -0.93 1.06
C ASP A 161 22.69 -2.02 1.49
N SER A 162 22.98 -3.28 1.06
CA SER A 162 22.19 -4.44 1.49
C SER A 162 22.21 -4.61 3.00
N PHE A 163 23.36 -4.40 3.64
CA PHE A 163 23.48 -4.49 5.09
C PHE A 163 22.69 -3.35 5.77
N ALA A 164 22.80 -2.12 5.27
CA ALA A 164 22.07 -0.96 5.75
C ALA A 164 20.54 -1.16 5.62
N ALA A 165 20.08 -1.77 4.53
CA ALA A 165 18.65 -2.08 4.33
C ALA A 165 18.08 -3.04 5.39
N PHE A 166 18.92 -3.87 6.04
CA PHE A 166 18.49 -4.78 7.11
C PHE A 166 18.66 -4.21 8.53
N VAL A 167 19.10 -2.96 8.69
CA VAL A 167 19.22 -2.34 10.03
C VAL A 167 17.88 -2.29 10.78
N TYR A 168 16.75 -2.18 10.06
CA TYR A 168 15.43 -2.20 10.68
C TYR A 168 15.18 -3.44 11.56
N VAL A 169 15.87 -4.56 11.29
CA VAL A 169 15.76 -5.80 12.07
C VAL A 169 16.13 -5.58 13.53
N ASP A 170 16.97 -4.58 13.83
CA ASP A 170 17.37 -4.26 15.21
C ASP A 170 16.17 -3.78 16.05
N SER A 171 15.18 -3.15 15.44
CA SER A 171 13.94 -2.72 16.10
C SER A 171 12.90 -3.84 16.30
N VAL A 172 13.07 -5.01 15.66
CA VAL A 172 12.13 -6.12 15.76
C VAL A 172 12.33 -6.84 17.10
N SER A 173 11.39 -6.65 18.03
CA SER A 173 11.48 -7.18 19.39
C SER A 173 11.38 -8.71 19.46
N THR A 174 10.71 -9.33 18.51
CA THR A 174 10.51 -10.79 18.45
C THR A 174 11.73 -11.57 18.00
N PHE A 175 12.75 -10.91 17.42
CA PHE A 175 13.97 -11.56 16.97
C PHE A 175 15.04 -11.53 18.07
N SER A 176 15.66 -12.69 18.32
CA SER A 176 16.83 -12.79 19.18
C SER A 176 18.06 -12.08 18.58
N LEU A 177 19.06 -11.74 19.40
CA LEU A 177 20.29 -11.10 18.93
C LEU A 177 21.03 -11.96 17.86
N ILE A 178 21.00 -13.29 18.02
CA ILE A 178 21.58 -14.22 17.04
C ILE A 178 20.84 -14.14 15.71
N GLN A 179 19.49 -14.16 15.75
CA GLN A 179 18.68 -14.02 14.55
C GLN A 179 18.95 -12.69 13.84
N LYS A 180 18.98 -11.57 14.58
CA LYS A 180 19.32 -10.24 14.03
C LYS A 180 20.69 -10.24 13.34
N GLY A 181 21.70 -10.80 13.97
CA GLY A 181 23.04 -10.93 13.38
C GLY A 181 23.05 -11.76 12.10
N LEU A 182 22.38 -12.92 12.10
CA LEU A 182 22.29 -13.79 10.93
C LEU A 182 21.50 -13.12 9.78
N ILE A 183 20.39 -12.45 10.08
CA ILE A 183 19.61 -11.76 9.06
C ILE A 183 20.44 -10.63 8.43
N LYS A 184 21.11 -9.81 9.24
CA LYS A 184 21.97 -8.72 8.73
C LYS A 184 23.16 -9.25 7.92
N GLY A 185 23.79 -10.34 8.32
CA GLY A 185 24.93 -10.93 7.59
C GLY A 185 24.50 -11.75 6.38
N VAL A 186 23.86 -12.90 6.63
CA VAL A 186 23.46 -13.84 5.58
C VAL A 186 22.33 -13.29 4.71
N GLY A 187 21.36 -12.60 5.34
CA GLY A 187 20.23 -11.98 4.62
C GLY A 187 20.70 -10.91 3.64
N SER A 188 21.64 -10.04 4.05
CA SER A 188 22.19 -8.99 3.17
C SER A 188 22.92 -9.58 1.97
N LEU A 189 23.74 -10.61 2.18
CA LEU A 189 24.42 -11.30 1.09
C LEU A 189 23.41 -11.94 0.12
N ALA A 190 22.42 -12.63 0.66
CA ALA A 190 21.37 -13.26 -0.15
C ALA A 190 20.58 -12.24 -0.97
N MET A 191 20.25 -11.07 -0.38
CA MET A 191 19.52 -9.99 -1.07
C MET A 191 20.38 -9.31 -2.14
N TYR A 192 21.69 -9.07 -1.86
CA TYR A 192 22.62 -8.57 -2.87
C TYR A 192 22.69 -9.49 -4.11
N MET A 193 22.78 -10.80 -3.86
CA MET A 193 22.75 -11.80 -4.94
C MET A 193 21.39 -11.85 -5.66
N ALA A 194 20.30 -11.70 -4.92
CA ALA A 194 18.95 -11.65 -5.50
C ALA A 194 18.75 -10.39 -6.37
N ALA A 195 19.23 -9.22 -5.92
CA ALA A 195 19.21 -7.98 -6.69
C ALA A 195 19.93 -8.13 -8.04
N SER A 196 21.12 -8.75 -8.04
CA SER A 196 21.87 -9.02 -9.26
C SER A 196 21.11 -9.94 -10.23
N ARG A 197 20.38 -10.95 -9.71
CA ARG A 197 19.54 -11.83 -10.53
C ARG A 197 18.33 -11.09 -11.08
N ILE A 198 17.71 -10.21 -10.31
CA ILE A 198 16.58 -9.38 -10.76
C ILE A 198 17.03 -8.45 -11.87
N LYS A 199 18.17 -7.77 -11.73
CA LYS A 199 18.78 -6.93 -12.78
C LYS A 199 18.94 -7.71 -14.07
N LYS A 200 19.60 -8.86 -14.00
CA LYS A 200 19.83 -9.72 -15.20
C LYS A 200 18.52 -10.19 -15.83
N LYS A 201 17.53 -10.60 -15.02
CA LYS A 201 16.22 -11.08 -15.54
C LYS A 201 15.43 -9.97 -16.23
N ARG A 202 15.59 -8.72 -15.77
CA ARG A 202 14.85 -7.55 -16.26
C ARG A 202 15.64 -6.72 -17.28
N ASN A 203 16.85 -7.14 -17.64
CA ASN A 203 17.78 -6.39 -18.49
C ASN A 203 18.02 -4.97 -17.98
N ILE A 204 18.25 -4.84 -16.66
CA ILE A 204 18.55 -3.56 -16.01
C ILE A 204 20.07 -3.41 -16.00
N ASP A 205 20.61 -2.48 -16.78
CA ASP A 205 22.03 -2.16 -16.81
C ASP A 205 22.40 -1.26 -15.64
N ASP A 206 21.67 -0.16 -15.47
CA ASP A 206 21.78 0.78 -14.35
C ASP A 206 20.44 0.86 -13.58
N GLU A 207 20.45 0.35 -12.35
CA GLU A 207 19.26 0.35 -11.50
C GLU A 207 18.81 1.75 -11.09
N SER A 208 19.75 2.69 -10.95
CA SER A 208 19.44 4.06 -10.55
C SER A 208 18.79 4.81 -11.70
N GLU A 209 19.28 4.62 -12.92
CA GLU A 209 18.68 5.21 -14.11
C GLU A 209 17.30 4.63 -14.37
N ALA A 210 17.15 3.31 -14.31
CA ALA A 210 15.86 2.65 -14.46
C ALA A 210 14.83 3.13 -13.41
N LEU A 211 15.26 3.42 -12.18
CA LEU A 211 14.36 4.01 -11.17
C LEU A 211 13.99 5.45 -11.52
N ARG A 212 14.95 6.28 -11.97
CA ARG A 212 14.67 7.65 -12.43
C ARG A 212 13.67 7.66 -13.59
N GLU A 213 13.86 6.82 -14.59
CA GLU A 213 12.93 6.67 -15.72
C GLU A 213 11.53 6.28 -15.24
N ALA A 214 11.42 5.36 -14.29
CA ALA A 214 10.13 4.97 -13.73
C ALA A 214 9.44 6.12 -12.97
N ILE A 215 10.19 6.93 -12.24
CA ILE A 215 9.68 8.13 -11.56
C ILE A 215 9.24 9.20 -12.57
N GLN A 216 10.04 9.43 -13.62
CA GLN A 216 9.69 10.35 -14.71
C GLN A 216 8.45 9.89 -15.48
N LYS A 217 8.30 8.59 -15.70
CA LYS A 217 7.08 8.02 -16.30
C LYS A 217 5.85 8.29 -15.44
N TRP A 218 5.96 8.12 -14.11
CA TRP A 218 4.88 8.47 -13.19
C TRP A 218 4.55 9.96 -13.23
N GLU A 219 5.57 10.83 -13.24
CA GLU A 219 5.39 12.27 -13.42
C GLU A 219 4.65 12.62 -14.70
N GLN A 220 5.17 12.16 -15.85
CA GLN A 220 4.68 12.60 -17.16
C GLN A 220 3.33 11.99 -17.53
N GLU A 221 3.16 10.69 -17.31
CA GLU A 221 1.96 9.99 -17.73
C GLU A 221 0.92 9.87 -16.59
N GLY A 222 1.35 9.64 -15.36
CA GLY A 222 0.47 9.49 -14.21
C GLY A 222 -0.10 10.82 -13.75
N LEU A 223 0.81 11.77 -13.53
CA LEU A 223 0.49 13.10 -13.00
C LEU A 223 0.33 14.18 -14.08
N ASP A 224 0.42 13.82 -15.36
CA ASP A 224 0.34 14.74 -16.51
C ASP A 224 1.28 15.95 -16.35
N GLY A 225 2.55 15.67 -16.01
CA GLY A 225 3.55 16.70 -15.78
C GLY A 225 3.22 17.66 -14.63
N GLY A 226 2.42 17.20 -13.66
CA GLY A 226 2.01 17.98 -12.48
C GLY A 226 0.66 18.70 -12.63
N LYS A 227 -0.05 18.55 -13.75
CA LYS A 227 -1.39 19.13 -13.93
C LYS A 227 -2.44 18.42 -13.09
N LYS A 228 -2.25 17.13 -12.77
CA LYS A 228 -3.13 16.37 -11.90
C LYS A 228 -2.65 16.46 -10.45
N VAL A 229 -3.60 16.64 -9.54
CA VAL A 229 -3.35 16.57 -8.09
C VAL A 229 -2.99 15.15 -7.66
N PHE A 230 -3.73 14.18 -8.17
CA PHE A 230 -3.52 12.74 -8.04
C PHE A 230 -3.56 12.09 -9.43
N GLY A 231 -2.92 10.93 -9.56
CA GLY A 231 -2.93 10.15 -10.79
C GLY A 231 -4.34 9.77 -11.26
N SER A 232 -5.28 9.66 -10.35
CA SER A 232 -6.71 9.50 -10.63
C SER A 232 -7.29 10.58 -11.56
N GLY A 233 -6.66 11.78 -11.60
CA GLY A 233 -7.21 12.97 -12.25
C GLY A 233 -8.42 13.57 -11.50
N GLN A 234 -8.67 13.15 -10.27
CA GLN A 234 -9.72 13.62 -9.38
C GLN A 234 -9.14 14.31 -8.14
N LYS A 235 -10.03 14.84 -7.28
CA LYS A 235 -9.61 15.47 -6.00
C LYS A 235 -9.12 14.45 -4.97
N GLN A 236 -9.35 13.17 -5.18
CA GLN A 236 -8.97 12.07 -4.30
C GLN A 236 -8.11 11.04 -5.05
N PRO A 237 -7.16 10.39 -4.38
CA PRO A 237 -6.37 9.33 -4.97
C PRO A 237 -7.21 8.09 -5.28
N ASP A 238 -6.83 7.35 -6.32
CA ASP A 238 -7.36 6.02 -6.63
C ASP A 238 -6.40 4.91 -6.16
N LEU A 239 -6.74 3.65 -6.47
CA LEU A 239 -5.91 2.51 -6.09
C LEU A 239 -4.53 2.54 -6.79
N GLY A 240 -4.43 3.13 -7.98
CA GLY A 240 -3.16 3.36 -8.66
C GLY A 240 -2.25 4.27 -7.85
N ASP A 241 -2.75 5.44 -7.43
CA ASP A 241 -2.03 6.36 -6.55
C ASP A 241 -1.56 5.67 -5.26
N ILE A 242 -2.47 4.95 -4.59
CA ILE A 242 -2.18 4.26 -3.33
C ILE A 242 -1.11 3.20 -3.51
N THR A 243 -1.13 2.48 -4.63
CA THR A 243 -0.17 1.40 -4.89
C THR A 243 1.22 1.95 -5.22
N VAL A 244 1.30 3.01 -6.04
CA VAL A 244 2.57 3.72 -6.33
C VAL A 244 3.16 4.29 -5.03
N PHE A 245 2.33 4.97 -4.24
CA PHE A 245 2.73 5.52 -2.94
C PHE A 245 3.28 4.44 -1.99
N GLY A 246 2.53 3.34 -1.81
CA GLY A 246 2.95 2.24 -0.96
C GLY A 246 4.27 1.60 -1.42
N THR A 247 4.47 1.49 -2.73
CA THR A 247 5.72 0.97 -3.30
C THR A 247 6.90 1.88 -2.96
N LEU A 248 6.79 3.19 -3.13
CA LEU A 248 7.84 4.15 -2.76
C LEU A 248 8.07 4.19 -1.25
N ARG A 249 7.01 4.17 -0.45
CA ARG A 249 7.09 4.16 1.01
C ARG A 249 7.82 2.94 1.57
N SER A 250 7.86 1.83 0.84
CA SER A 250 8.57 0.62 1.29
C SER A 250 10.06 0.81 1.49
N VAL A 251 10.64 1.83 0.88
CA VAL A 251 12.07 2.15 0.94
C VAL A 251 12.32 3.52 1.60
N GLU A 252 11.32 4.06 2.30
CA GLU A 252 11.44 5.30 3.06
C GLU A 252 12.59 5.22 4.08
N GLY A 253 13.40 6.27 4.14
CA GLY A 253 14.60 6.31 4.96
C GLY A 253 15.82 5.61 4.36
N LEU A 254 15.74 5.09 3.14
CA LEU A 254 16.87 4.53 2.40
C LEU A 254 17.29 5.45 1.22
N PRO A 255 18.55 5.42 0.77
CA PRO A 255 19.04 6.29 -0.32
C PRO A 255 18.23 6.19 -1.61
N ALA A 256 17.62 5.03 -1.89
CA ALA A 256 16.74 4.83 -3.04
C ALA A 256 15.49 5.71 -3.00
N PHE A 257 14.94 5.95 -1.81
CA PHE A 257 13.80 6.83 -1.60
C PHE A 257 14.16 8.29 -1.88
N ASP A 258 15.29 8.74 -1.29
CA ASP A 258 15.77 10.10 -1.48
C ASP A 258 16.05 10.39 -2.95
N MET A 259 16.67 9.45 -3.66
CA MET A 259 16.92 9.53 -5.09
C MET A 259 15.60 9.60 -5.88
N ALA A 260 14.62 8.76 -5.57
CA ALA A 260 13.33 8.77 -6.25
C ALA A 260 12.63 10.13 -6.13
N LEU A 261 12.58 10.71 -4.91
CA LEU A 261 11.95 12.02 -4.69
C LEU A 261 12.78 13.19 -5.21
N ALA A 262 14.11 13.05 -5.27
CA ALA A 262 14.98 14.07 -5.88
C ALA A 262 14.87 14.10 -7.41
N THR A 263 14.39 13.04 -8.04
CA THR A 263 14.26 12.94 -9.51
C THR A 263 13.16 13.87 -10.04
N SER A 264 12.09 14.09 -9.27
CA SER A 264 10.94 14.89 -9.71
C SER A 264 10.34 15.69 -8.55
N GLN A 265 10.31 17.00 -8.67
CA GLN A 265 9.62 17.86 -7.71
C GLN A 265 8.11 17.61 -7.71
N VAL A 266 7.52 17.32 -8.87
CA VAL A 266 6.09 16.99 -9.01
C VAL A 266 5.74 15.73 -8.23
N VAL A 267 6.56 14.68 -8.36
CA VAL A 267 6.36 13.41 -7.63
C VAL A 267 6.58 13.62 -6.13
N LYS A 268 7.55 14.44 -5.72
CA LYS A 268 7.78 14.78 -4.31
C LYS A 268 6.59 15.50 -3.70
N GLU A 269 6.00 16.44 -4.40
CA GLU A 269 4.80 17.16 -3.94
C GLU A 269 3.57 16.24 -3.90
N TRP A 270 3.41 15.38 -4.92
CA TRP A 270 2.37 14.36 -4.92
C TRP A 270 2.54 13.39 -3.73
N TYR A 271 3.75 12.94 -3.45
CA TYR A 271 4.03 12.07 -2.31
C TYR A 271 3.62 12.73 -0.99
N GLY A 272 3.97 14.01 -0.79
CA GLY A 272 3.56 14.77 0.40
C GLY A 272 2.04 14.97 0.51
N ARG A 273 1.31 15.07 -0.62
CA ARG A 273 -0.16 15.05 -0.62
C ARG A 273 -0.70 13.69 -0.20
N MET A 274 -0.14 12.61 -0.76
CA MET A 274 -0.50 11.25 -0.38
C MET A 274 -0.30 10.97 1.11
N GLU A 275 0.81 11.47 1.71
CA GLU A 275 1.04 11.33 3.14
C GLU A 275 -0.07 11.98 3.99
N LYS A 276 -0.61 13.11 3.55
CA LYS A 276 -1.74 13.77 4.23
C LYS A 276 -3.00 12.93 4.15
N GLU A 277 -3.26 12.34 2.98
CA GLU A 277 -4.39 11.43 2.76
C GLU A 277 -4.32 10.16 3.64
N MET A 278 -3.10 9.70 4.00
CA MET A 278 -2.89 8.51 4.85
C MET A 278 -3.05 8.79 6.35
N LYS A 279 -3.07 10.05 6.77
CA LYS A 279 -3.15 10.46 8.18
C LYS A 279 -4.57 10.79 8.65
N CYS A 280 -5.54 10.73 7.76
CA CYS A 280 -6.93 11.12 8.07
C CYS A 280 -7.74 9.98 8.65
#